data_eb6d3f12f0e027a374d254f8e34ccd30
#
_entry.id   eb6d3f12f0e027a374d254f8e34ccd30
#
_cell.length_a   1.000
_cell.length_b   1.000
_cell.length_c   1.000
_cell.angle_alpha   90.00
_cell.angle_beta   90.00
_cell.angle_gamma   90.00
#
_symmetry.space_group_name_H-M   'P 1'
#
loop_
_entity.id
_entity.type
_entity.pdbx_description
1 polymer ?
#
loop_
_entity_poly.entity_id
_entity_poly.type
_entity_poly.pdbx_seq_one_letter_code
_entity_poly.pdbx_strand_id
1 'polypeptide(L)'
;MPQFRAKARAVDLLGKGQISDLPTAISELWKNGYDAYGDALEAYIYLSGYENIKKPLFILQDDAKGMSRKDILEKWIVLGTDSKTRNEIDIKGEDTLWKEPRIKMGEKGIGRLSVAYLGSPMLMLTKKKNEPLQILYFDWRTLENYNLFLEDVNIPIASVISSEDFKDKFKKIRIDFLDNFNSRKEIVDGKEVIIDFWQEQFLLKDTII
;
A
#
# COMPACT_ATOMS: atom_id res chain seq x y z
N MET A 1 28.12 12.78 -8.77
CA MET A 1 28.45 12.78 -7.33
C MET A 1 27.76 11.59 -6.70
N PRO A 2 28.39 10.87 -5.76
CA PRO A 2 27.72 9.77 -5.06
C PRO A 2 26.54 10.30 -4.24
N GLN A 3 25.45 9.52 -4.18
CA GLN A 3 24.22 9.83 -3.45
C GLN A 3 23.87 8.69 -2.49
N PHE A 4 23.17 9.01 -1.41
CA PHE A 4 22.61 7.96 -0.55
C PHE A 4 21.55 7.18 -1.33
N ARG A 5 21.59 5.84 -1.20
CA ARG A 5 20.61 4.92 -1.74
C ARG A 5 20.04 4.05 -0.61
N ALA A 6 18.74 3.81 -0.64
CA ALA A 6 18.07 3.00 0.36
C ALA A 6 17.76 1.60 -0.20
N LYS A 7 18.14 0.56 0.52
CA LYS A 7 17.63 -0.79 0.23
C LYS A 7 16.15 -0.88 0.61
N ALA A 8 15.37 -1.63 -0.17
CA ALA A 8 13.94 -1.85 0.09
C ALA A 8 13.67 -2.34 1.53
N ARG A 9 14.56 -3.19 2.06
CA ARG A 9 14.53 -3.68 3.45
C ARG A 9 14.60 -2.57 4.51
N ALA A 10 15.15 -1.39 4.21
CA ALA A 10 15.15 -0.29 5.17
C ALA A 10 13.73 0.14 5.55
N VAL A 11 12.79 0.11 4.59
CA VAL A 11 11.37 0.41 4.81
C VAL A 11 10.71 -0.65 5.70
N ASP A 12 11.01 -1.93 5.46
CA ASP A 12 10.50 -3.03 6.28
C ASP A 12 10.95 -2.89 7.74
N LEU A 13 12.23 -2.63 7.96
CA LEU A 13 12.79 -2.43 9.30
C LEU A 13 12.20 -1.21 10.02
N LEU A 14 12.02 -0.09 9.30
CA LEU A 14 11.42 1.12 9.87
C LEU A 14 9.92 0.95 10.12
N GLY A 15 9.20 0.26 9.23
CA GLY A 15 7.76 0.03 9.35
C GLY A 15 7.44 -0.96 10.48
N LYS A 16 7.97 -2.16 10.42
CA LYS A 16 7.74 -3.21 11.42
C LYS A 16 8.26 -2.83 12.80
N GLY A 17 9.37 -2.12 12.89
CA GLY A 17 9.95 -1.70 14.17
C GLY A 17 9.14 -0.65 14.93
N GLN A 18 8.15 -0.03 14.32
CA GLN A 18 7.31 1.00 14.96
C GLN A 18 5.88 0.53 15.28
N ILE A 19 5.50 -0.63 14.79
CA ILE A 19 4.18 -1.22 15.04
C ILE A 19 4.36 -2.35 16.06
N SER A 20 3.82 -2.18 17.26
CA SER A 20 4.00 -3.12 18.35
C SER A 20 3.10 -4.36 18.24
N ASP A 21 1.89 -4.20 17.72
CA ASP A 21 0.86 -5.24 17.70
C ASP A 21 -0.24 -4.96 16.66
N LEU A 22 -1.12 -5.94 16.46
CA LEU A 22 -2.27 -5.83 15.54
C LEU A 22 -3.23 -4.68 15.88
N PRO A 23 -3.65 -4.47 17.14
CA PRO A 23 -4.49 -3.34 17.49
C PRO A 23 -3.87 -1.99 17.13
N THR A 24 -2.57 -1.83 17.35
CA THR A 24 -1.84 -0.62 16.96
C THR A 24 -1.85 -0.44 15.44
N ALA A 25 -1.62 -1.51 14.66
CA ALA A 25 -1.68 -1.46 13.20
C ALA A 25 -3.05 -0.99 12.70
N ILE A 26 -4.13 -1.56 13.22
CA ILE A 26 -5.50 -1.17 12.87
C ILE A 26 -5.78 0.28 13.27
N SER A 27 -5.37 0.68 14.49
CA SER A 27 -5.54 2.03 15.01
C SER A 27 -4.86 3.08 14.12
N GLU A 28 -3.64 2.81 13.64
CA GLU A 28 -2.93 3.71 12.72
C GLU A 28 -3.66 3.88 11.38
N LEU A 29 -4.27 2.82 10.86
CA LEU A 29 -5.06 2.90 9.64
C LEU A 29 -6.38 3.67 9.86
N TRP A 30 -7.03 3.48 11.00
CA TRP A 30 -8.22 4.24 11.35
C TRP A 30 -7.93 5.73 11.53
N LYS A 31 -6.79 6.09 12.14
CA LYS A 31 -6.34 7.49 12.20
C LYS A 31 -6.21 8.10 10.81
N ASN A 32 -5.75 7.33 9.81
CA ASN A 32 -5.68 7.83 8.44
C ASN A 32 -7.08 8.15 7.87
N GLY A 33 -8.08 7.27 8.07
CA GLY A 33 -9.46 7.52 7.67
C GLY A 33 -10.06 8.72 8.39
N TYR A 34 -9.83 8.85 9.71
CA TYR A 34 -10.24 10.01 10.49
C TYR A 34 -9.62 11.32 9.98
N ASP A 35 -8.31 11.32 9.74
CA ASP A 35 -7.57 12.47 9.19
C ASP A 35 -8.02 12.85 7.78
N ALA A 36 -8.59 11.89 7.06
CA ALA A 36 -9.20 12.09 5.75
C ALA A 36 -10.70 12.41 5.81
N TYR A 37 -11.22 12.77 7.00
CA TYR A 37 -12.60 13.17 7.23
C TYR A 37 -13.65 12.07 7.08
N GLY A 38 -13.27 10.78 7.18
CA GLY A 38 -14.21 9.68 7.31
C GLY A 38 -15.03 9.75 8.60
N ASP A 39 -16.29 9.34 8.56
CA ASP A 39 -17.18 9.18 9.71
C ASP A 39 -17.40 7.71 10.04
N ALA A 40 -17.41 6.85 9.03
CA ALA A 40 -17.51 5.41 9.16
C ALA A 40 -16.18 4.76 8.86
N LEU A 41 -15.66 4.00 9.84
CA LEU A 41 -14.43 3.22 9.73
C LEU A 41 -14.77 1.78 10.11
N GLU A 42 -14.78 0.88 9.14
CA GLU A 42 -15.23 -0.50 9.30
C GLU A 42 -14.09 -1.48 9.05
N ALA A 43 -14.02 -2.52 9.87
CA ALA A 43 -13.05 -3.59 9.71
C ALA A 43 -13.77 -4.95 9.65
N TYR A 44 -13.44 -5.73 8.62
CA TYR A 44 -14.00 -7.06 8.43
C TYR A 44 -12.88 -8.09 8.46
N ILE A 45 -13.08 -9.15 9.23
CA ILE A 45 -12.14 -10.25 9.35
C ILE A 45 -12.83 -11.53 8.91
N TYR A 46 -12.39 -12.10 7.80
CA TYR A 46 -12.87 -13.37 7.31
C TYR A 46 -11.81 -14.44 7.61
N LEU A 47 -12.16 -15.41 8.43
CA LEU A 47 -11.29 -16.52 8.77
C LEU A 47 -11.26 -17.56 7.65
N SER A 48 -10.17 -18.31 7.56
CA SER A 48 -10.07 -19.43 6.62
C SER A 48 -11.20 -20.43 6.84
N GLY A 49 -11.84 -20.86 5.75
CA GLY A 49 -12.99 -21.76 5.77
C GLY A 49 -14.36 -21.07 5.78
N TYR A 50 -14.43 -19.78 6.06
CA TYR A 50 -15.68 -19.02 5.97
C TYR A 50 -16.05 -18.81 4.49
N GLU A 51 -17.29 -19.17 4.09
CA GLU A 51 -17.79 -19.03 2.72
C GLU A 51 -16.80 -19.46 1.62
N ASN A 52 -16.09 -20.57 1.85
CA ASN A 52 -15.05 -21.10 0.95
C ASN A 52 -13.79 -20.23 0.79
N ILE A 53 -13.60 -19.22 1.64
CA ILE A 53 -12.35 -18.45 1.69
C ILE A 53 -11.22 -19.37 2.16
N LYS A 54 -10.23 -19.59 1.31
CA LYS A 54 -9.12 -20.50 1.60
C LYS A 54 -8.09 -19.91 2.56
N LYS A 55 -7.90 -18.59 2.51
CA LYS A 55 -6.95 -17.85 3.35
C LYS A 55 -7.67 -16.74 4.11
N PRO A 56 -7.22 -16.38 5.33
CA PRO A 56 -7.81 -15.25 6.04
C PRO A 56 -7.75 -13.98 5.18
N LEU A 57 -8.84 -13.20 5.23
CA LEU A 57 -8.93 -11.91 4.57
C LEU A 57 -9.28 -10.84 5.59
N PHE A 58 -8.52 -9.75 5.59
CA PHE A 58 -8.80 -8.55 6.35
C PHE A 58 -9.17 -7.43 5.39
N ILE A 59 -10.31 -6.79 5.61
CA ILE A 59 -10.76 -5.63 4.86
C ILE A 59 -10.91 -4.47 5.82
N LEU A 60 -10.30 -3.35 5.51
CA LEU A 60 -10.53 -2.07 6.16
C LEU A 60 -11.18 -1.13 5.16
N GLN A 61 -12.29 -0.54 5.54
CA GLN A 61 -13.08 0.35 4.70
C GLN A 61 -13.36 1.66 5.44
N ASP A 62 -13.32 2.76 4.72
CA ASP A 62 -13.73 4.08 5.19
C ASP A 62 -14.58 4.81 4.15
N ASP A 63 -15.34 5.80 4.60
CA ASP A 63 -16.12 6.73 3.79
C ASP A 63 -15.45 8.10 3.65
N ALA A 64 -14.15 8.15 3.86
CA ALA A 64 -13.36 9.37 3.80
C ALA A 64 -13.25 9.93 2.36
N LYS A 65 -12.57 11.07 2.21
CA LYS A 65 -12.45 11.79 0.92
C LYS A 65 -11.78 11.00 -0.21
N GLY A 66 -11.14 9.89 0.10
CA GLY A 66 -10.39 9.10 -0.87
C GLY A 66 -9.16 9.82 -1.43
N MET A 67 -8.50 9.17 -2.39
CA MET A 67 -7.30 9.69 -3.04
C MET A 67 -7.47 9.72 -4.55
N SER A 68 -7.00 10.80 -5.18
CA SER A 68 -6.77 10.87 -6.61
C SER A 68 -5.52 10.07 -7.00
N ARG A 69 -5.32 9.81 -8.29
CA ARG A 69 -4.05 9.25 -8.77
C ARG A 69 -2.87 10.13 -8.37
N LYS A 70 -3.02 11.44 -8.43
CA LYS A 70 -1.99 12.41 -8.01
C LYS A 70 -1.69 12.29 -6.51
N ASP A 71 -2.70 12.17 -5.66
CA ASP A 71 -2.50 11.99 -4.22
C ASP A 71 -1.74 10.69 -3.91
N ILE A 72 -2.00 9.62 -4.67
CA ILE A 72 -1.26 8.37 -4.51
C ILE A 72 0.23 8.59 -4.87
N LEU A 73 0.51 9.18 -6.02
CA LEU A 73 1.88 9.35 -6.52
C LEU A 73 2.71 10.35 -5.72
N GLU A 74 2.10 11.43 -5.24
CA GLU A 74 2.83 12.50 -4.56
C GLU A 74 2.85 12.37 -3.02
N LYS A 75 1.90 11.61 -2.46
CA LYS A 75 1.74 11.51 -1.00
C LYS A 75 1.79 10.07 -0.49
N TRP A 76 1.03 9.15 -1.11
CA TRP A 76 0.88 7.81 -0.54
C TRP A 76 2.13 6.93 -0.74
N ILE A 77 2.75 6.94 -1.92
CA ILE A 77 3.98 6.16 -2.18
C ILE A 77 5.25 6.86 -1.70
N VAL A 78 5.20 8.15 -1.35
CA VAL A 78 6.35 8.89 -0.84
C VAL A 78 6.47 8.68 0.66
N LEU A 79 7.57 8.10 1.10
CA LEU A 79 7.84 7.84 2.52
C LEU A 79 8.54 9.03 3.17
N GLY A 80 8.24 9.24 4.48
CA GLY A 80 8.88 10.31 5.24
C GLY A 80 8.42 11.72 4.86
N THR A 81 7.21 11.85 4.34
CA THR A 81 6.64 13.18 4.07
C THR A 81 6.36 13.93 5.37
N ASP A 82 6.67 15.22 5.40
CA ASP A 82 6.36 16.14 6.49
C ASP A 82 4.94 16.75 6.39
N SER A 83 4.12 16.21 5.51
CA SER A 83 2.77 16.72 5.20
C SER A 83 1.82 16.82 6.42
N LYS A 84 2.17 16.14 7.51
CA LYS A 84 1.41 16.18 8.78
C LYS A 84 2.12 16.96 9.90
N THR A 85 3.35 17.39 9.71
CA THR A 85 4.13 18.11 10.72
C THR A 85 3.91 19.63 10.71
N ARG A 86 3.34 20.15 9.64
CA ARG A 86 2.92 21.55 9.60
C ARG A 86 1.62 21.70 10.35
N ASN A 87 1.58 22.61 11.33
CA ASN A 87 0.38 23.03 12.06
C ASN A 87 -0.60 23.79 11.12
N GLU A 88 -0.78 23.32 9.91
CA GLU A 88 -1.77 23.88 8.98
C GLU A 88 -3.14 23.37 9.42
N ILE A 89 -3.96 24.28 9.91
CA ILE A 89 -5.37 24.02 10.20
C ILE A 89 -6.06 23.88 8.84
N ASP A 90 -6.67 22.73 8.59
CA ASP A 90 -7.50 22.55 7.38
C ASP A 90 -8.57 23.64 7.33
N ILE A 91 -8.82 24.18 6.15
CA ILE A 91 -9.92 25.11 5.92
C ILE A 91 -11.14 24.30 5.47
N LYS A 92 -12.30 24.58 6.04
CA LYS A 92 -13.56 23.94 5.66
C LYS A 92 -13.81 24.09 4.17
N GLY A 93 -13.96 22.98 3.47
CA GLY A 93 -14.12 22.94 2.00
C GLY A 93 -14.21 21.52 1.47
N GLU A 94 -13.96 21.33 0.18
CA GLU A 94 -13.99 20.00 -0.44
C GLU A 94 -13.02 19.02 0.20
N ASP A 95 -11.83 19.47 0.58
CA ASP A 95 -10.81 18.63 1.20
C ASP A 95 -11.17 18.18 2.63
N THR A 96 -12.10 18.85 3.28
CA THR A 96 -12.66 18.46 4.57
C THR A 96 -14.05 17.81 4.44
N LEU A 97 -14.51 17.52 3.23
CA LEU A 97 -15.89 17.10 2.97
C LEU A 97 -16.92 18.05 3.56
N TRP A 98 -16.61 19.34 3.57
CA TRP A 98 -17.40 20.43 4.18
C TRP A 98 -17.63 20.29 5.70
N LYS A 99 -16.84 19.44 6.36
CA LYS A 99 -16.84 19.27 7.82
C LYS A 99 -15.94 20.30 8.50
N GLU A 100 -16.15 20.47 9.80
CA GLU A 100 -15.26 21.32 10.60
C GLU A 100 -13.84 20.71 10.64
N PRO A 101 -12.81 21.58 10.66
CA PRO A 101 -11.42 21.11 10.73
C PRO A 101 -11.19 20.19 11.92
N ARG A 102 -10.47 19.09 11.68
CA ARG A 102 -10.12 18.10 12.70
C ARG A 102 -8.66 18.24 13.11
N ILE A 103 -8.38 17.96 14.37
CA ILE A 103 -7.00 17.78 14.83
C ILE A 103 -6.48 16.50 14.23
N LYS A 104 -5.39 16.58 13.45
CA LYS A 104 -4.76 15.41 12.83
C LYS A 104 -4.19 14.47 13.90
N MET A 105 -4.47 13.20 13.78
CA MET A 105 -4.03 12.15 14.72
C MET A 105 -2.75 11.45 14.27
N GLY A 106 -2.45 11.46 12.97
CA GLY A 106 -1.25 10.84 12.42
C GLY A 106 -0.08 11.81 12.38
N GLU A 107 1.02 11.50 13.06
CA GLU A 107 2.17 12.41 13.20
C GLU A 107 3.32 12.08 12.23
N LYS A 108 3.61 10.81 11.99
CA LYS A 108 4.91 10.37 11.43
C LYS A 108 4.92 10.06 9.93
N GLY A 109 3.79 10.08 9.24
CA GLY A 109 3.70 9.72 7.80
C GLY A 109 4.03 8.26 7.46
N ILE A 110 4.18 7.40 8.46
CA ILE A 110 4.53 5.97 8.31
C ILE A 110 3.38 5.02 8.64
N GLY A 111 2.24 5.53 9.13
CA GLY A 111 1.06 4.73 9.50
C GLY A 111 0.57 3.80 8.37
N ARG A 112 0.82 4.19 7.11
CA ARG A 112 0.52 3.33 5.94
C ARG A 112 1.30 2.01 5.93
N LEU A 113 2.47 1.95 6.56
CA LEU A 113 3.28 0.74 6.67
C LEU A 113 2.65 -0.29 7.64
N SER A 114 1.65 0.14 8.43
CA SER A 114 0.88 -0.75 9.31
C SER A 114 0.15 -1.85 8.53
N VAL A 115 -0.16 -1.62 7.25
CA VAL A 115 -0.76 -2.64 6.38
C VAL A 115 0.15 -3.86 6.26
N ALA A 116 1.48 -3.66 6.20
CA ALA A 116 2.44 -4.77 6.13
C ALA A 116 2.39 -5.70 7.36
N TYR A 117 1.93 -5.19 8.50
CA TYR A 117 1.76 -5.97 9.73
C TYR A 117 0.48 -6.82 9.70
N LEU A 118 -0.56 -6.36 8.99
CA LEU A 118 -1.85 -7.03 8.89
C LEU A 118 -1.87 -8.12 7.83
N GLY A 119 -1.11 -7.95 6.75
CA GLY A 119 -1.01 -8.93 5.67
C GLY A 119 -0.06 -8.48 4.57
N SER A 120 0.61 -9.45 3.94
CA SER A 120 1.63 -9.11 2.96
C SER A 120 1.04 -8.72 1.61
N PRO A 121 0.18 -9.49 0.96
CA PRO A 121 -0.53 -9.03 -0.23
C PRO A 121 -1.56 -7.98 0.15
N MET A 122 -1.56 -6.86 -0.55
CA MET A 122 -2.48 -5.76 -0.35
C MET A 122 -3.10 -5.33 -1.68
N LEU A 123 -4.42 -5.20 -1.69
CA LEU A 123 -5.15 -4.49 -2.72
C LEU A 123 -5.77 -3.24 -2.11
N MET A 124 -5.37 -2.08 -2.57
CA MET A 124 -5.98 -0.82 -2.18
C MET A 124 -6.93 -0.34 -3.27
N LEU A 125 -8.13 0.02 -2.85
CA LEU A 125 -9.13 0.69 -3.68
C LEU A 125 -9.42 2.05 -3.06
N THR A 126 -9.34 3.11 -3.86
CA THR A 126 -9.63 4.46 -3.36
C THR A 126 -10.26 5.31 -4.46
N LYS A 127 -11.23 6.14 -4.07
CA LYS A 127 -11.95 6.99 -5.01
C LYS A 127 -12.15 8.38 -4.43
N LYS A 128 -11.58 9.38 -5.06
CA LYS A 128 -11.89 10.78 -4.78
C LYS A 128 -13.15 11.18 -5.54
N LYS A 129 -13.95 12.08 -4.96
CA LYS A 129 -15.16 12.61 -5.59
C LYS A 129 -14.86 13.14 -6.99
N ASN A 130 -15.71 12.80 -7.96
CA ASN A 130 -15.60 13.17 -9.38
C ASN A 130 -14.38 12.60 -10.12
N GLU A 131 -13.66 11.66 -9.53
CA GLU A 131 -12.52 10.99 -10.16
C GLU A 131 -12.80 9.49 -10.36
N PRO A 132 -12.09 8.80 -11.26
CA PRO A 132 -12.19 7.35 -11.40
C PRO A 132 -11.67 6.65 -10.15
N LEU A 133 -12.19 5.45 -9.88
CA LEU A 133 -11.64 4.56 -8.86
C LEU A 133 -10.18 4.25 -9.19
N GLN A 134 -9.30 4.38 -8.21
CA GLN A 134 -7.91 3.96 -8.32
C GLN A 134 -7.75 2.61 -7.63
N ILE A 135 -7.01 1.72 -8.27
CA ILE A 135 -6.59 0.45 -7.67
C ILE A 135 -5.08 0.37 -7.67
N LEU A 136 -4.54 -0.19 -6.58
CA LEU A 136 -3.11 -0.41 -6.39
C LEU A 136 -2.91 -1.79 -5.77
N TYR A 137 -1.99 -2.57 -6.33
CA TYR A 137 -1.58 -3.86 -5.78
C TYR A 137 -0.13 -3.81 -5.33
N PHE A 138 0.14 -4.35 -4.14
CA PHE A 138 1.47 -4.45 -3.59
C PHE A 138 1.60 -5.65 -2.67
N ASP A 139 2.76 -6.32 -2.70
CA ASP A 139 3.10 -7.36 -1.73
C ASP A 139 4.29 -6.90 -0.90
N TRP A 140 4.06 -6.69 0.39
CA TRP A 140 5.04 -6.14 1.32
C TRP A 140 6.27 -7.03 1.50
N ARG A 141 6.18 -8.34 1.20
CA ARG A 141 7.32 -9.25 1.24
C ARG A 141 8.41 -8.87 0.25
N THR A 142 8.06 -8.10 -0.79
CA THR A 142 9.05 -7.53 -1.73
C THR A 142 10.11 -6.71 -1.01
N LEU A 143 9.75 -6.04 0.07
CA LEU A 143 10.67 -5.23 0.86
C LEU A 143 11.62 -6.09 1.72
N GLU A 144 11.36 -7.36 1.92
CA GLU A 144 12.26 -8.29 2.61
C GLU A 144 13.49 -8.64 1.74
N ASN A 145 13.42 -8.37 0.42
CA ASN A 145 14.53 -8.60 -0.48
C ASN A 145 15.66 -7.60 -0.25
N TYR A 146 16.73 -8.04 0.38
CA TYR A 146 17.90 -7.21 0.69
C TYR A 146 18.75 -6.82 -0.53
N ASN A 147 18.53 -7.42 -1.70
CA ASN A 147 19.21 -7.04 -2.94
C ASN A 147 18.51 -5.88 -3.64
N LEU A 148 17.26 -5.62 -3.33
CA LEU A 148 16.42 -4.61 -3.95
C LEU A 148 16.73 -3.22 -3.42
N PHE A 149 16.90 -2.24 -4.30
CA PHE A 149 16.85 -0.85 -3.89
C PHE A 149 15.41 -0.35 -3.91
N LEU A 150 15.09 0.57 -3.03
CA LEU A 150 13.73 1.08 -2.88
C LEU A 150 13.22 1.77 -4.15
N GLU A 151 14.10 2.50 -4.81
CA GLU A 151 13.82 3.20 -6.07
C GLU A 151 13.56 2.26 -7.26
N ASP A 152 13.92 0.98 -7.14
CA ASP A 152 13.68 -0.02 -8.19
C ASP A 152 12.35 -0.76 -8.01
N VAL A 153 11.62 -0.52 -6.91
CA VAL A 153 10.34 -1.16 -6.62
C VAL A 153 9.22 -0.48 -7.38
N ASN A 154 8.63 -1.17 -8.35
CA ASN A 154 7.48 -0.68 -9.10
C ASN A 154 6.18 -0.98 -8.35
N ILE A 155 5.33 0.02 -8.21
CA ILE A 155 4.00 -0.09 -7.60
C ILE A 155 2.96 0.16 -8.69
N PRO A 156 2.36 -0.89 -9.27
CA PRO A 156 1.40 -0.72 -10.34
C PRO A 156 0.08 -0.15 -9.82
N ILE A 157 -0.40 0.88 -10.52
CA ILE A 157 -1.62 1.62 -10.22
C ILE A 157 -2.46 1.71 -11.48
N ALA A 158 -3.75 1.43 -11.40
CA ALA A 158 -4.67 1.60 -12.51
C ALA A 158 -5.91 2.40 -12.11
N SER A 159 -6.46 3.13 -13.07
CA SER A 159 -7.76 3.79 -12.94
C SER A 159 -8.84 2.89 -13.52
N VAL A 160 -9.93 2.73 -12.80
CA VAL A 160 -11.06 1.86 -13.14
C VAL A 160 -12.30 2.71 -13.35
N ILE A 161 -13.01 2.47 -14.45
CA ILE A 161 -14.19 3.24 -14.85
C ILE A 161 -15.50 2.44 -14.76
N SER A 162 -15.40 1.10 -14.77
CA SER A 162 -16.58 0.21 -14.64
C SER A 162 -16.20 -1.09 -13.91
N SER A 163 -17.18 -1.88 -13.53
CA SER A 163 -16.98 -3.18 -12.91
C SER A 163 -16.34 -4.20 -13.85
N GLU A 164 -16.63 -4.11 -15.15
CA GLU A 164 -16.01 -4.97 -16.15
C GLU A 164 -14.51 -4.62 -16.30
N ASP A 165 -14.20 -3.32 -16.39
CA ASP A 165 -12.84 -2.81 -16.47
C ASP A 165 -12.00 -3.18 -15.22
N PHE A 166 -12.63 -3.32 -14.05
CA PHE A 166 -11.94 -3.69 -12.82
C PHE A 166 -11.19 -5.01 -12.95
N LYS A 167 -11.82 -6.06 -13.47
CA LYS A 167 -11.22 -7.40 -13.57
C LYS A 167 -9.97 -7.39 -14.45
N ASP A 168 -10.05 -6.71 -15.59
CA ASP A 168 -8.94 -6.64 -16.53
C ASP A 168 -7.79 -5.79 -15.97
N LYS A 169 -8.10 -4.65 -15.35
CA LYS A 169 -7.12 -3.79 -14.70
C LYS A 169 -6.45 -4.47 -13.53
N PHE A 170 -7.22 -5.15 -12.69
CA PHE A 170 -6.68 -5.91 -11.56
C PHE A 170 -5.74 -7.03 -12.02
N LYS A 171 -6.14 -7.81 -13.01
CA LYS A 171 -5.28 -8.83 -13.62
C LYS A 171 -3.99 -8.21 -14.15
N LYS A 172 -4.10 -7.07 -14.85
CA LYS A 172 -2.94 -6.37 -15.40
C LYS A 172 -1.99 -5.90 -14.31
N ILE A 173 -2.46 -5.17 -13.29
CA ILE A 173 -1.56 -4.64 -12.25
C ILE A 173 -0.88 -5.75 -11.44
N ARG A 174 -1.51 -6.93 -11.31
CA ARG A 174 -0.85 -8.09 -10.70
C ARG A 174 0.29 -8.61 -11.56
N ILE A 175 0.09 -8.70 -12.88
CA ILE A 175 1.14 -9.09 -13.82
C ILE A 175 2.27 -8.05 -13.80
N ASP A 176 1.93 -6.78 -13.92
CA ASP A 176 2.89 -5.67 -13.89
C ASP A 176 3.71 -5.65 -12.58
N PHE A 177 3.10 -6.05 -11.46
CA PHE A 177 3.81 -6.16 -10.18
C PHE A 177 4.89 -7.25 -10.19
N LEU A 178 4.64 -8.36 -10.92
CA LEU A 178 5.59 -9.46 -11.03
C LEU A 178 6.87 -9.07 -11.79
N ASP A 179 6.82 -8.00 -12.59
CA ASP A 179 8.01 -7.48 -13.27
C ASP A 179 9.09 -6.98 -12.29
N ASN A 180 8.72 -6.68 -11.04
CA ASN A 180 9.70 -6.43 -9.97
C ASN A 180 10.67 -7.59 -9.75
N PHE A 181 10.30 -8.79 -10.14
CA PHE A 181 11.09 -10.02 -10.00
C PHE A 181 11.75 -10.44 -11.31
N ASN A 182 11.14 -10.15 -12.47
CA ASN A 182 11.62 -10.55 -13.78
C ASN A 182 12.86 -9.78 -14.25
N SER A 183 13.02 -8.54 -13.79
CA SER A 183 14.11 -7.65 -14.23
C SER A 183 15.44 -7.88 -13.50
N ARG A 184 15.52 -8.89 -12.62
CA ARG A 184 16.69 -9.07 -11.76
C ARG A 184 17.50 -10.24 -12.22
N LYS A 185 18.55 -9.88 -12.91
CA LYS A 185 19.66 -10.75 -13.25
C LYS A 185 20.81 -10.43 -12.32
N GLU A 186 21.28 -11.40 -11.57
CA GLU A 186 22.56 -11.32 -10.87
C GLU A 186 23.64 -11.98 -11.72
N ILE A 187 24.83 -11.42 -11.70
CA ILE A 187 25.99 -12.06 -12.31
C ILE A 187 26.64 -12.94 -11.25
N VAL A 188 26.42 -14.25 -11.37
CA VAL A 188 27.08 -15.26 -10.54
C VAL A 188 28.07 -15.99 -11.42
N ASP A 189 29.36 -15.98 -11.04
CA ASP A 189 30.46 -16.60 -11.81
C ASP A 189 30.50 -16.17 -13.29
N GLY A 190 30.21 -14.88 -13.57
CA GLY A 190 30.22 -14.31 -14.92
C GLY A 190 29.03 -14.69 -15.80
N LYS A 191 28.00 -15.35 -15.25
CA LYS A 191 26.75 -15.69 -15.95
C LYS A 191 25.58 -14.92 -15.36
N GLU A 192 24.71 -14.40 -16.23
CA GLU A 192 23.43 -13.85 -15.85
C GLU A 192 22.53 -14.97 -15.28
N VAL A 193 22.21 -14.91 -14.01
CA VAL A 193 21.27 -15.80 -13.33
C VAL A 193 20.02 -15.02 -12.98
N ILE A 194 18.87 -15.49 -13.43
CA ILE A 194 17.59 -14.96 -12.98
C ILE A 194 17.38 -15.46 -11.56
N ILE A 195 17.09 -14.56 -10.62
CA ILE A 195 16.81 -14.95 -9.24
C ILE A 195 15.34 -15.41 -9.17
N ASP A 196 15.09 -16.63 -9.64
CA ASP A 196 13.76 -17.26 -9.64
C ASP A 196 13.19 -17.51 -8.24
N PHE A 197 14.06 -17.53 -7.22
CA PHE A 197 13.66 -17.82 -5.84
C PHE A 197 12.47 -16.98 -5.36
N TRP A 198 12.48 -15.69 -5.65
CA TRP A 198 11.38 -14.80 -5.26
C TRP A 198 10.13 -15.00 -6.10
N GLN A 199 10.26 -15.26 -7.40
CA GLN A 199 9.14 -15.63 -8.24
C GLN A 199 8.44 -16.89 -7.74
N GLU A 200 9.18 -17.94 -7.42
CA GLU A 200 8.62 -19.17 -6.87
C GLU A 200 7.93 -18.93 -5.52
N GLN A 201 8.54 -18.17 -4.61
CA GLN A 201 7.94 -17.86 -3.32
C GLN A 201 6.65 -17.07 -3.45
N PHE A 202 6.60 -16.12 -4.37
CA PHE A 202 5.44 -15.22 -4.55
C PHE A 202 4.38 -15.78 -5.49
N LEU A 203 4.79 -16.49 -6.57
CA LEU A 203 3.86 -17.00 -7.58
C LEU A 203 3.24 -18.34 -7.21
N LEU A 204 4.02 -19.27 -6.69
CA LEU A 204 3.57 -20.66 -6.54
C LEU A 204 2.86 -20.93 -5.22
N LYS A 205 3.19 -20.22 -4.15
CA LYS A 205 2.64 -20.51 -2.82
C LYS A 205 1.44 -19.66 -2.43
N ASP A 206 1.31 -18.46 -2.98
CA ASP A 206 0.35 -17.48 -2.49
C ASP A 206 -0.47 -16.78 -3.57
N THR A 207 -0.31 -17.17 -4.80
CA THR A 207 -1.08 -16.60 -5.90
C THR A 207 -2.48 -17.12 -5.86
N ILE A 208 -3.28 -16.53 -5.01
CA ILE A 208 -4.70 -16.73 -5.18
C ILE A 208 -5.41 -15.47 -4.78
N ILE A 209 -5.83 -14.77 -5.73
CA ILE A 209 -7.14 -14.16 -5.70
C ILE A 209 -7.80 -14.54 -6.99
#